data_a792b6886900ff14a1dc474472b91bde
#
_entry.id   a792b6886900ff14a1dc474472b91bde
#
_cell.length_a   1.000
_cell.length_b   1.000
_cell.length_c   1.000
_cell.angle_alpha   90.00
_cell.angle_beta   90.00
_cell.angle_gamma   90.00
#
_symmetry.space_group_name_H-M   'P 1'
#
loop_
_entity.id
_entity.type
_entity.pdbx_description
1 polymer ?
#
loop_
_entity_poly.entity_id
_entity_poly.type
_entity_poly.pdbx_seq_one_letter_code
_entity_poly.pdbx_strand_id
1 'polypeptide(L)'
;LVASEIGKVEWDLDGLPVEELAFWPIGHQSRKVWPFREATDRVLVMSPFLSGSVLERLTKPRAEHFLVSRRHELDRLSPDVRNRFKSIEVIRDQPEVDESTEAPTESGDVMAANDLHAKVYIADRGWDASIWTGSANATHAAFDGNVEFLVELRGKKSQLGIDVFLAGPTGTVCMRDLLEPYTPPEAFEPDAELEALEASLDSMRRELATVPWTVSVEARSDGDTYSVRAQADGAIGMAESGISVLMRPLALGPEVSQPLSLGSKPSVTFENVSLEGLTSFLVIEVHGKAGSRALAISFVVNARLVGEPPNRRERLLQSMLKNKRDVVRYLLLLLAELGDEAG
;
A
#
# COMPACT_ATOMS: atom_id res chain seq x y z
N LEU A 1 19.26 -13.16 -2.31
CA LEU A 1 20.30 -12.20 -2.67
C LEU A 1 19.90 -10.79 -2.25
N VAL A 2 18.84 -10.18 -2.84
CA VAL A 2 18.41 -8.80 -2.54
C VAL A 2 18.09 -8.60 -1.04
N ALA A 3 17.39 -9.51 -0.40
CA ALA A 3 17.08 -9.42 1.04
C ALA A 3 18.35 -9.48 1.92
N SER A 4 19.37 -10.21 1.48
CA SER A 4 20.67 -10.28 2.14
C SER A 4 21.45 -8.98 1.99
N GLU A 5 21.36 -8.33 0.82
CA GLU A 5 22.03 -7.06 0.57
C GLU A 5 21.37 -5.89 1.30
N ILE A 6 20.04 -5.84 1.35
CA ILE A 6 19.30 -4.84 2.14
C ILE A 6 19.69 -4.91 3.63
N GLY A 7 19.94 -6.13 4.15
CA GLY A 7 20.37 -6.30 5.53
C GLY A 7 21.79 -5.80 5.83
N LYS A 8 22.60 -5.48 4.82
CA LYS A 8 23.95 -4.94 4.96
C LYS A 8 23.99 -3.41 4.82
N VAL A 9 22.88 -2.77 4.47
CA VAL A 9 22.82 -1.32 4.32
C VAL A 9 22.97 -0.67 5.70
N GLU A 10 23.98 0.11 5.88
CA GLU A 10 24.12 1.03 7.00
C GLU A 10 23.28 2.26 6.73
N TRP A 11 22.31 2.51 7.61
CA TRP A 11 21.42 3.66 7.50
C TRP A 11 22.06 4.85 8.20
N ASP A 12 22.36 5.89 7.44
CA ASP A 12 22.84 7.16 8.01
C ASP A 12 21.68 7.84 8.77
N LEU A 13 21.79 7.81 10.09
CA LEU A 13 20.84 8.46 11.00
C LEU A 13 21.45 9.73 11.65
N ASP A 14 22.63 10.15 11.19
CA ASP A 14 23.32 11.31 11.73
C ASP A 14 22.45 12.58 11.58
N GLY A 15 22.31 13.29 12.69
CA GLY A 15 21.48 14.49 12.76
C GLY A 15 19.97 14.24 12.92
N LEU A 16 19.51 12.98 12.89
CA LEU A 16 18.14 12.64 13.23
C LEU A 16 18.02 12.26 14.71
N PRO A 17 16.93 12.63 15.40
CA PRO A 17 16.72 12.30 16.81
C PRO A 17 16.25 10.84 17.00
N VAL A 18 16.84 9.91 16.25
CA VAL A 18 16.47 8.48 16.19
C VAL A 18 17.56 7.67 16.85
N GLU A 19 17.20 6.88 17.86
CA GLU A 19 18.11 5.99 18.59
C GLU A 19 18.09 4.57 18.00
N GLU A 20 16.95 4.15 17.42
CA GLU A 20 16.78 2.80 16.86
C GLU A 20 15.85 2.85 15.65
N LEU A 21 16.20 2.07 14.63
CA LEU A 21 15.40 1.87 13.42
C LEU A 21 14.96 0.40 13.34
N ALA A 22 13.69 0.15 13.06
CA ALA A 22 13.18 -1.19 12.82
C ALA A 22 12.29 -1.24 11.57
N PHE A 23 12.30 -2.37 10.88
CA PHE A 23 11.52 -2.60 9.67
C PHE A 23 10.44 -3.65 9.92
N TRP A 24 9.23 -3.36 9.46
CA TRP A 24 8.04 -4.16 9.64
C TRP A 24 7.42 -4.53 8.28
N PRO A 25 7.91 -5.60 7.62
CA PRO A 25 7.20 -6.16 6.46
C PRO A 25 5.94 -6.88 6.95
N ILE A 26 4.78 -6.44 6.45
CA ILE A 26 3.46 -6.95 6.81
C ILE A 26 2.95 -7.77 5.62
N GLY A 27 2.26 -8.87 5.88
CA GLY A 27 1.63 -9.69 4.83
C GLY A 27 2.58 -10.60 4.03
N HIS A 28 3.90 -10.51 4.25
CA HIS A 28 4.90 -11.33 3.54
C HIS A 28 5.03 -12.75 4.10
N GLN A 29 4.61 -12.98 5.33
CA GLN A 29 4.74 -14.28 6.02
C GLN A 29 3.37 -14.83 6.40
N SER A 30 3.27 -16.16 6.57
CA SER A 30 2.06 -16.81 7.06
C SER A 30 1.63 -16.36 8.48
N ARG A 31 2.48 -15.64 9.19
CA ARG A 31 2.20 -15.08 10.51
C ARG A 31 1.76 -13.62 10.39
N LYS A 32 0.59 -13.29 10.98
CA LYS A 32 0.14 -11.90 11.11
C LYS A 32 1.14 -11.09 11.94
N VAL A 33 1.65 -10.02 11.39
CA VAL A 33 2.57 -9.10 12.04
C VAL A 33 1.79 -7.89 12.56
N TRP A 34 1.97 -7.58 13.84
CA TRP A 34 1.40 -6.39 14.46
C TRP A 34 2.54 -5.58 15.08
N PRO A 35 2.92 -4.44 14.46
CA PRO A 35 4.12 -3.71 14.87
C PRO A 35 3.94 -2.89 16.16
N PHE A 36 2.69 -2.62 16.57
CA PHE A 36 2.40 -1.73 17.66
C PHE A 36 2.50 -2.44 19.02
N ARG A 37 3.19 -1.79 19.96
CA ARG A 37 3.39 -2.32 21.32
C ARG A 37 2.07 -2.27 22.11
N GLU A 38 1.92 -3.16 23.09
CA GLU A 38 0.69 -3.23 23.88
C GLU A 38 0.56 -2.10 24.91
N ALA A 39 1.66 -1.66 25.52
CA ALA A 39 1.65 -0.63 26.55
C ALA A 39 2.10 0.71 25.95
N THR A 40 1.17 1.67 25.90
CA THR A 40 1.41 3.05 25.44
C THR A 40 0.63 4.01 26.34
N ASP A 41 1.13 5.23 26.52
CA ASP A 41 0.45 6.28 27.27
C ASP A 41 -0.45 7.09 26.34
N ARG A 42 0.03 7.34 25.12
CA ARG A 42 -0.66 8.13 24.09
C ARG A 42 -0.43 7.53 22.72
N VAL A 43 -1.41 7.59 21.84
CA VAL A 43 -1.29 7.15 20.45
C VAL A 43 -1.92 8.18 19.53
N LEU A 44 -1.19 8.59 18.49
CA LEU A 44 -1.70 9.33 17.34
C LEU A 44 -1.77 8.40 16.13
N VAL A 45 -2.91 8.37 15.48
CA VAL A 45 -3.13 7.70 14.20
C VAL A 45 -3.44 8.74 13.14
N MET A 46 -2.63 8.79 12.09
CA MET A 46 -2.88 9.59 10.89
C MET A 46 -2.95 8.65 9.70
N SER A 47 -4.12 8.55 9.07
CA SER A 47 -4.33 7.64 7.95
C SER A 47 -5.48 8.11 7.07
N PRO A 48 -5.32 8.08 5.72
CA PRO A 48 -6.36 8.47 4.78
C PRO A 48 -7.55 7.51 4.71
N PHE A 49 -7.36 6.25 5.12
CA PHE A 49 -8.39 5.21 5.11
C PHE A 49 -8.42 4.52 6.47
N LEU A 50 -9.62 4.20 6.94
CA LEU A 50 -9.85 3.69 8.29
C LEU A 50 -10.71 2.43 8.27
N SER A 51 -10.46 1.54 9.24
CA SER A 51 -11.37 0.47 9.63
C SER A 51 -11.60 0.52 11.13
N GLY A 52 -12.86 0.52 11.56
CA GLY A 52 -13.22 0.59 12.97
C GLY A 52 -12.52 -0.49 13.81
N SER A 53 -12.46 -1.73 13.32
CA SER A 53 -11.79 -2.85 13.99
C SER A 53 -10.28 -2.65 14.20
N VAL A 54 -9.59 -1.98 13.27
CA VAL A 54 -8.16 -1.63 13.42
C VAL A 54 -7.99 -0.53 14.45
N LEU A 55 -8.84 0.49 14.40
CA LEU A 55 -8.83 1.58 15.40
C LEU A 55 -9.12 1.05 16.80
N GLU A 56 -10.05 0.11 16.97
CA GLU A 56 -10.29 -0.57 18.22
C GLU A 56 -9.08 -1.35 18.74
N ARG A 57 -8.34 -1.99 17.83
CA ARG A 57 -7.13 -2.71 18.16
C ARG A 57 -5.97 -1.78 18.56
N LEU A 58 -5.89 -0.59 17.94
CA LEU A 58 -4.91 0.45 18.24
C LEU A 58 -5.21 1.17 19.56
N THR A 59 -6.50 1.36 19.88
CA THR A 59 -6.93 2.09 21.07
C THR A 59 -6.98 1.18 22.29
N LYS A 60 -6.15 1.47 23.30
CA LYS A 60 -6.06 0.69 24.53
C LYS A 60 -6.71 1.43 25.70
N PRO A 61 -7.34 0.72 26.66
CA PRO A 61 -7.83 1.35 27.90
C PRO A 61 -6.71 2.09 28.62
N ARG A 62 -7.01 3.27 29.16
CA ARG A 62 -6.12 4.15 29.93
C ARG A 62 -5.06 4.92 29.12
N ALA A 63 -5.00 4.78 27.81
CA ALA A 63 -4.17 5.63 26.97
C ALA A 63 -5.02 6.76 26.36
N GLU A 64 -4.37 7.88 26.03
CA GLU A 64 -5.01 8.95 25.26
C GLU A 64 -4.80 8.71 23.76
N HIS A 65 -5.85 8.84 22.97
CA HIS A 65 -5.80 8.57 21.54
C HIS A 65 -6.18 9.81 20.74
N PHE A 66 -5.49 10.02 19.63
CA PHE A 66 -5.65 11.12 18.69
C PHE A 66 -5.81 10.51 17.28
N LEU A 67 -6.72 11.06 16.50
CA LEU A 67 -7.00 10.57 15.16
C LEU A 67 -7.01 11.74 14.18
N VAL A 68 -6.28 11.58 13.08
CA VAL A 68 -6.30 12.49 11.93
C VAL A 68 -6.67 11.67 10.69
N SER A 69 -7.73 12.07 9.99
CA SER A 69 -8.16 11.37 8.79
C SER A 69 -8.95 12.30 7.86
N ARG A 70 -9.42 11.73 6.76
CA ARG A 70 -10.34 12.40 5.84
C ARG A 70 -11.73 12.49 6.46
N ARG A 71 -12.44 13.58 6.19
CA ARG A 71 -13.78 13.80 6.73
C ARG A 71 -14.74 12.65 6.43
N HIS A 72 -14.81 12.21 5.18
CA HIS A 72 -15.72 11.13 4.78
C HIS A 72 -15.41 9.77 5.43
N GLU A 73 -14.15 9.49 5.77
CA GLU A 73 -13.79 8.28 6.52
C GLU A 73 -14.23 8.38 7.99
N LEU A 74 -14.11 9.57 8.58
CA LEU A 74 -14.55 9.84 9.95
C LEU A 74 -16.08 9.80 10.08
N ASP A 75 -16.80 10.26 9.06
CA ASP A 75 -18.27 10.23 9.01
C ASP A 75 -18.80 8.78 9.05
N ARG A 76 -18.04 7.83 8.49
CA ARG A 76 -18.37 6.39 8.45
C ARG A 76 -18.07 5.64 9.74
N LEU A 77 -17.30 6.21 10.66
CA LEU A 77 -16.98 5.57 11.94
C LEU A 77 -18.19 5.61 12.88
N SER A 78 -18.45 4.49 13.56
CA SER A 78 -19.47 4.44 14.59
C SER A 78 -19.14 5.40 15.74
N PRO A 79 -20.16 5.92 16.45
CA PRO A 79 -19.96 6.75 17.65
C PRO A 79 -19.08 6.06 18.69
N ASP A 80 -19.20 4.75 18.87
CA ASP A 80 -18.43 3.98 19.84
C ASP A 80 -16.92 3.99 19.51
N VAL A 81 -16.57 3.92 18.24
CA VAL A 81 -15.16 4.02 17.79
C VAL A 81 -14.67 5.44 17.96
N ARG A 82 -15.46 6.46 17.53
CA ARG A 82 -15.09 7.87 17.66
C ARG A 82 -14.85 8.28 19.12
N ASN A 83 -15.70 7.82 20.04
CA ASN A 83 -15.61 8.11 21.47
C ASN A 83 -14.35 7.56 22.15
N ARG A 84 -13.57 6.70 21.47
CA ARG A 84 -12.28 6.22 21.98
C ARG A 84 -11.18 7.25 21.84
N PHE A 85 -11.39 8.28 21.03
CA PHE A 85 -10.38 9.31 20.74
C PHE A 85 -10.68 10.58 21.54
N LYS A 86 -9.63 11.12 22.15
CA LYS A 86 -9.66 12.40 22.86
C LYS A 86 -9.81 13.58 21.91
N SER A 87 -9.16 13.48 20.74
CA SER A 87 -9.25 14.45 19.66
C SER A 87 -9.33 13.73 18.33
N ILE A 88 -10.22 14.21 17.47
CA ILE A 88 -10.35 13.80 16.08
C ILE A 88 -10.23 15.06 15.23
N GLU A 89 -9.36 15.04 14.25
CA GLU A 89 -9.01 16.19 13.42
C GLU A 89 -9.00 15.82 11.94
N VAL A 90 -9.24 16.80 11.09
CA VAL A 90 -9.12 16.74 9.63
C VAL A 90 -8.09 17.75 9.15
N ILE A 91 -7.51 17.52 7.98
CA ILE A 91 -6.69 18.56 7.34
C ILE A 91 -7.62 19.67 6.87
N ARG A 92 -7.26 20.91 7.16
CA ARG A 92 -7.97 22.11 6.70
C ARG A 92 -8.02 22.14 5.19
N ASP A 93 -9.20 22.41 4.65
CA ASP A 93 -9.34 22.75 3.24
C ASP A 93 -8.61 24.07 3.01
N GLN A 94 -7.50 24.05 2.28
CA GLN A 94 -6.89 25.30 1.83
C GLN A 94 -7.78 25.86 0.73
N PRO A 95 -8.11 27.17 0.75
CA PRO A 95 -8.78 27.79 -0.37
C PRO A 95 -7.92 27.58 -1.62
N GLU A 96 -8.55 27.10 -2.69
CA GLU A 96 -7.90 26.93 -4.00
C GLU A 96 -7.17 28.22 -4.33
N VAL A 97 -5.85 28.21 -4.35
CA VAL A 97 -5.07 29.26 -4.99
C VAL A 97 -5.30 29.06 -6.48
N ASP A 98 -6.03 29.99 -7.06
CA ASP A 98 -6.35 30.05 -8.47
C ASP A 98 -5.05 30.17 -9.28
N GLU A 99 -4.36 29.06 -9.52
CA GLU A 99 -3.29 28.97 -10.49
C GLU A 99 -3.89 28.81 -11.88
N SER A 100 -4.41 29.97 -12.37
CA SER A 100 -4.65 30.16 -13.80
C SER A 100 -3.31 30.11 -14.52
N THR A 101 -2.94 28.99 -15.06
CA THR A 101 -2.22 28.77 -16.33
C THR A 101 -1.51 27.41 -16.30
N GLU A 102 -2.18 26.37 -16.81
CA GLU A 102 -1.63 25.43 -17.78
C GLU A 102 -2.63 24.29 -18.02
N ALA A 103 -2.74 23.86 -19.28
CA ALA A 103 -3.81 23.07 -19.86
C ALA A 103 -4.03 21.68 -19.19
N PRO A 104 -5.28 21.15 -19.19
CA PRO A 104 -5.60 19.86 -18.62
C PRO A 104 -5.08 18.74 -19.52
N THR A 105 -4.24 17.87 -18.95
CA THR A 105 -3.96 16.56 -19.54
C THR A 105 -5.12 15.63 -19.17
N GLU A 106 -5.78 15.11 -20.18
CA GLU A 106 -6.84 14.11 -20.05
C GLU A 106 -6.28 12.82 -19.44
N SER A 107 -6.56 12.59 -18.19
CA SER A 107 -6.71 11.25 -17.59
C SER A 107 -7.39 11.43 -16.22
N GLY A 108 -8.61 10.91 -16.13
CA GLY A 108 -9.45 11.01 -14.93
C GLY A 108 -8.81 10.32 -13.74
N ASP A 109 -8.50 11.09 -12.78
CA ASP A 109 -8.49 11.03 -11.34
C ASP A 109 -7.72 12.27 -10.86
N VAL A 110 -8.36 13.42 -10.94
CA VAL A 110 -7.88 14.60 -10.22
C VAL A 110 -8.17 14.34 -8.75
N MET A 111 -7.27 13.60 -8.09
CA MET A 111 -7.18 13.67 -6.64
C MET A 111 -6.86 15.13 -6.32
N ALA A 112 -7.76 15.78 -5.61
CA ALA A 112 -7.54 17.12 -5.11
C ALA A 112 -6.15 17.17 -4.46
N ALA A 113 -5.29 18.09 -4.89
CA ALA A 113 -3.88 18.18 -4.50
C ALA A 113 -3.67 18.38 -2.96
N ASN A 114 -4.74 18.46 -2.19
CA ASN A 114 -4.78 18.72 -0.75
C ASN A 114 -5.32 17.54 0.08
N ASP A 115 -5.40 16.32 -0.47
CA ASP A 115 -5.98 15.20 0.27
C ASP A 115 -4.91 14.46 1.10
N LEU A 116 -5.27 14.09 2.33
CA LEU A 116 -4.41 13.31 3.23
C LEU A 116 -3.97 12.00 2.57
N HIS A 117 -2.66 11.79 2.42
CA HIS A 117 -2.10 10.51 1.96
C HIS A 117 -1.11 9.90 2.97
N ALA A 118 -0.74 10.62 4.02
CA ALA A 118 0.20 10.15 5.03
C ALA A 118 -0.38 8.97 5.84
N LYS A 119 0.48 7.99 6.13
CA LYS A 119 0.22 6.87 7.04
C LYS A 119 1.27 6.95 8.13
N VAL A 120 0.88 7.52 9.27
CA VAL A 120 1.76 7.77 10.40
C VAL A 120 1.07 7.33 11.68
N TYR A 121 1.79 6.56 12.48
CA TYR A 121 1.38 6.14 13.81
C TYR A 121 2.44 6.58 14.79
N ILE A 122 2.07 7.28 15.85
CA ILE A 122 3.01 7.72 16.88
C ILE A 122 2.52 7.21 18.23
N ALA A 123 3.42 6.61 18.99
CA ALA A 123 3.11 6.17 20.35
C ALA A 123 4.12 6.73 21.33
N ASP A 124 3.62 7.43 22.35
CA ASP A 124 4.39 7.86 23.51
C ASP A 124 4.33 6.77 24.59
N ARG A 125 5.48 6.48 25.23
CA ARG A 125 5.60 5.55 26.33
C ARG A 125 6.66 6.02 27.34
N GLY A 126 6.20 6.54 28.46
CA GLY A 126 7.12 7.10 29.45
C GLY A 126 7.96 8.23 28.88
N TRP A 127 9.27 8.03 28.79
CA TRP A 127 10.24 8.98 28.23
C TRP A 127 10.56 8.77 26.75
N ASP A 128 10.06 7.69 26.16
CA ASP A 128 10.37 7.30 24.80
C ASP A 128 9.14 7.46 23.89
N ALA A 129 9.40 7.53 22.59
CA ALA A 129 8.38 7.52 21.55
C ALA A 129 8.80 6.63 20.38
N SER A 130 7.80 6.11 19.68
CA SER A 130 7.99 5.40 18.42
C SER A 130 7.10 6.04 17.36
N ILE A 131 7.64 6.22 16.17
CA ILE A 131 6.92 6.65 14.97
C ILE A 131 6.97 5.51 13.97
N TRP A 132 5.82 5.07 13.46
CA TRP A 132 5.73 4.17 12.33
C TRP A 132 5.20 4.93 11.13
N THR A 133 5.86 4.80 10.00
CA THR A 133 5.42 5.37 8.72
C THR A 133 5.72 4.42 7.57
N GLY A 134 4.97 4.53 6.48
CA GLY A 134 5.12 3.68 5.31
C GLY A 134 3.84 3.53 4.50
N SER A 135 3.58 2.32 3.99
CA SER A 135 2.46 2.08 3.08
C SER A 135 1.15 1.69 3.78
N ALA A 136 1.20 1.15 5.01
CA ALA A 136 0.04 0.57 5.68
C ALA A 136 -0.95 1.63 6.18
N ASN A 137 -2.15 1.67 5.61
CA ASN A 137 -3.29 2.42 6.14
C ASN A 137 -3.82 1.79 7.44
N ALA A 138 -4.59 2.55 8.22
CA ALA A 138 -5.28 2.04 9.41
C ALA A 138 -6.51 1.19 9.03
N THR A 139 -6.33 0.22 8.14
CA THR A 139 -7.39 -0.62 7.59
C THR A 139 -7.10 -2.10 7.82
N HIS A 140 -8.18 -2.89 7.89
CA HIS A 140 -8.09 -4.34 7.95
C HIS A 140 -7.29 -4.92 6.76
N ALA A 141 -7.51 -4.39 5.55
CA ALA A 141 -6.80 -4.82 4.36
C ALA A 141 -5.28 -4.67 4.51
N ALA A 142 -4.80 -3.55 5.06
CA ALA A 142 -3.38 -3.30 5.24
C ALA A 142 -2.72 -4.27 6.23
N PHE A 143 -3.35 -4.58 7.37
CA PHE A 143 -2.73 -5.41 8.41
C PHE A 143 -3.02 -6.91 8.29
N ASP A 144 -4.04 -7.31 7.56
CA ASP A 144 -4.49 -8.70 7.49
C ASP A 144 -4.49 -9.28 6.07
N GLY A 145 -4.22 -8.46 5.04
CA GLY A 145 -4.40 -8.93 3.67
C GLY A 145 -3.39 -8.46 2.62
N ASN A 146 -2.92 -7.25 2.72
CA ASN A 146 -1.96 -6.69 1.76
C ASN A 146 -0.52 -6.99 2.16
N VAL A 147 0.38 -6.85 1.19
CA VAL A 147 1.82 -6.71 1.48
C VAL A 147 2.10 -5.24 1.71
N GLU A 148 2.46 -4.90 2.93
CA GLU A 148 2.74 -3.53 3.35
C GLU A 148 4.10 -3.46 4.04
N PHE A 149 4.61 -2.24 4.17
CA PHE A 149 5.90 -2.01 4.81
C PHE A 149 5.82 -0.78 5.70
N LEU A 150 6.19 -0.94 6.97
CA LEU A 150 6.35 0.16 7.90
C LEU A 150 7.79 0.24 8.39
N VAL A 151 8.27 1.45 8.56
CA VAL A 151 9.52 1.77 9.25
C VAL A 151 9.15 2.31 10.62
N GLU A 152 9.75 1.78 11.67
CA GLU A 152 9.65 2.27 13.04
C GLU A 152 10.90 3.04 13.42
N LEU A 153 10.72 4.29 13.78
CA LEU A 153 11.74 5.19 14.32
C LEU A 153 11.53 5.30 15.83
N ARG A 154 12.53 4.96 16.63
CA ARG A 154 12.46 5.04 18.09
C ARG A 154 13.43 6.07 18.63
N GLY A 155 13.02 6.79 19.65
CA GLY A 155 13.85 7.78 20.32
C GLY A 155 13.13 8.43 21.49
N LYS A 156 13.64 9.57 21.95
CA LYS A 156 13.05 10.28 23.11
C LYS A 156 11.75 10.98 22.72
N LYS A 157 10.75 10.87 23.60
CA LYS A 157 9.46 11.56 23.47
C LYS A 157 9.63 13.08 23.30
N SER A 158 10.62 13.67 23.93
CA SER A 158 10.95 15.10 23.80
C SER A 158 11.42 15.51 22.40
N GLN A 159 11.69 14.54 21.51
CA GLN A 159 12.19 14.77 20.15
C GLN A 159 11.30 14.14 19.09
N LEU A 160 10.66 13.00 19.36
CA LEU A 160 9.83 12.22 18.41
C LEU A 160 8.38 12.06 18.86
N GLY A 161 8.00 12.54 20.05
CA GLY A 161 6.67 12.36 20.60
C GLY A 161 5.59 13.13 19.86
N ILE A 162 4.33 12.80 20.15
CA ILE A 162 3.14 13.38 19.53
C ILE A 162 3.15 14.89 19.60
N ASP A 163 3.52 15.49 20.74
CA ASP A 163 3.53 16.94 20.90
C ASP A 163 4.55 17.63 19.99
N VAL A 164 5.73 17.02 19.81
CA VAL A 164 6.78 17.53 18.91
C VAL A 164 6.34 17.40 17.46
N PHE A 165 5.76 16.27 17.08
CA PHE A 165 5.24 16.07 15.72
C PHE A 165 4.16 17.10 15.38
N LEU A 166 3.25 17.37 16.30
CA LEU A 166 2.16 18.33 16.07
C LEU A 166 2.64 19.79 16.11
N ALA A 167 3.57 20.12 17.01
CA ALA A 167 4.01 21.51 17.19
C ALA A 167 5.09 21.94 16.20
N GLY A 168 5.92 21.01 15.71
CA GLY A 168 7.05 21.33 14.83
C GLY A 168 8.10 22.25 15.48
N PRO A 169 9.12 22.67 14.74
CA PRO A 169 10.09 23.68 15.18
C PRO A 169 9.45 25.05 15.30
N THR A 170 9.87 25.82 16.31
CA THR A 170 9.38 27.20 16.55
C THR A 170 9.62 28.08 15.33
N GLY A 171 8.58 28.79 14.86
CA GLY A 171 8.67 29.72 13.74
C GLY A 171 8.48 29.11 12.35
N THR A 172 8.11 27.84 12.27
CA THR A 172 7.72 27.18 11.01
C THR A 172 6.25 26.79 11.05
N VAL A 173 5.63 26.60 9.87
CA VAL A 173 4.30 26.00 9.77
C VAL A 173 4.38 24.60 10.37
N CYS A 174 3.55 24.30 11.35
CA CYS A 174 3.53 23.02 12.03
C CYS A 174 2.29 22.21 11.63
N MET A 175 2.30 20.90 11.94
CA MET A 175 1.19 20.02 11.62
C MET A 175 -0.12 20.53 12.25
N ARG A 176 -0.07 21.07 13.47
CA ARG A 176 -1.24 21.61 14.18
C ARG A 176 -1.90 22.76 13.43
N ASP A 177 -1.13 23.58 12.70
CA ASP A 177 -1.67 24.70 11.91
C ASP A 177 -2.47 24.22 10.68
N LEU A 178 -2.18 23.00 10.23
CA LEU A 178 -2.84 22.35 9.09
C LEU A 178 -4.08 21.54 9.51
N LEU A 179 -4.33 21.39 10.80
CA LEU A 179 -5.43 20.59 11.33
C LEU A 179 -6.57 21.47 11.85
N GLU A 180 -7.79 20.95 11.73
CA GLU A 180 -8.98 21.50 12.37
C GLU A 180 -9.78 20.41 13.07
N PRO A 181 -10.49 20.73 14.16
CA PRO A 181 -11.33 19.76 14.86
C PRO A 181 -12.41 19.19 13.93
N TYR A 182 -12.54 17.87 13.93
CA TYR A 182 -13.63 17.21 13.24
C TYR A 182 -14.95 17.40 14.00
N THR A 183 -15.99 17.81 13.29
CA THR A 183 -17.36 17.87 13.80
C THR A 183 -18.16 16.73 13.18
N PRO A 184 -18.63 15.76 13.98
CA PRO A 184 -19.44 14.67 13.46
C PRO A 184 -20.79 15.16 12.92
N PRO A 185 -21.38 14.43 11.95
CA PRO A 185 -22.74 14.72 11.49
C PRO A 185 -23.76 14.53 12.64
N GLU A 186 -24.88 15.27 12.58
CA GLU A 186 -25.93 15.23 13.61
C GLU A 186 -26.53 13.83 13.81
N ALA A 187 -26.62 13.04 12.72
CA ALA A 187 -27.06 11.64 12.75
C ALA A 187 -25.99 10.75 12.12
N PHE A 188 -25.70 9.64 12.78
CA PHE A 188 -24.92 8.56 12.20
C PHE A 188 -25.87 7.54 11.58
N GLU A 189 -25.81 7.44 10.27
CA GLU A 189 -26.53 6.41 9.52
C GLU A 189 -25.52 5.40 8.97
N PRO A 190 -25.50 4.16 9.51
CA PRO A 190 -24.66 3.11 8.95
C PRO A 190 -25.05 2.86 7.48
N ASP A 191 -24.08 2.93 6.59
CA ASP A 191 -24.28 2.55 5.19
C ASP A 191 -24.14 1.02 5.07
N ALA A 192 -25.21 0.31 5.44
CA ALA A 192 -25.21 -1.15 5.44
C ALA A 192 -24.94 -1.75 4.06
N GLU A 193 -25.32 -1.07 2.97
CA GLU A 193 -25.02 -1.51 1.61
C GLU A 193 -23.53 -1.41 1.32
N LEU A 194 -22.90 -0.32 1.74
CA LEU A 194 -21.47 -0.11 1.57
C LEU A 194 -20.65 -1.09 2.41
N GLU A 195 -21.03 -1.30 3.67
CA GLU A 195 -20.37 -2.28 4.57
C GLU A 195 -20.47 -3.71 4.01
N ALA A 196 -21.64 -4.10 3.51
CA ALA A 196 -21.85 -5.39 2.87
C ALA A 196 -20.97 -5.53 1.60
N LEU A 197 -20.91 -4.48 0.77
CA LEU A 197 -20.07 -4.46 -0.41
C LEU A 197 -18.58 -4.59 -0.07
N GLU A 198 -18.09 -3.85 0.92
CA GLU A 198 -16.71 -3.95 1.42
C GLU A 198 -16.39 -5.37 1.91
N ALA A 199 -17.30 -5.97 2.67
CA ALA A 199 -17.14 -7.34 3.17
C ALA A 199 -17.06 -8.36 2.02
N SER A 200 -17.93 -8.21 1.00
CA SER A 200 -17.95 -9.07 -0.18
C SER A 200 -16.67 -8.92 -1.02
N LEU A 201 -16.18 -7.68 -1.22
CA LEU A 201 -14.91 -7.44 -1.93
C LEU A 201 -13.73 -8.04 -1.16
N ASP A 202 -13.66 -7.87 0.17
CA ASP A 202 -12.57 -8.43 0.97
C ASP A 202 -12.62 -9.95 1.02
N SER A 203 -13.81 -10.56 1.03
CA SER A 203 -13.97 -12.02 0.91
C SER A 203 -13.43 -12.53 -0.42
N MET A 204 -13.81 -11.91 -1.54
CA MET A 204 -13.32 -12.25 -2.87
C MET A 204 -11.81 -12.06 -2.97
N ARG A 205 -11.28 -10.97 -2.44
CA ARG A 205 -9.82 -10.72 -2.38
C ARG A 205 -9.09 -11.85 -1.65
N ARG A 206 -9.58 -12.27 -0.47
CA ARG A 206 -8.97 -13.37 0.29
C ARG A 206 -8.96 -14.67 -0.48
N GLU A 207 -10.03 -15.00 -1.14
CA GLU A 207 -10.15 -16.23 -1.94
C GLU A 207 -9.14 -16.20 -3.11
N LEU A 208 -9.12 -15.10 -3.89
CA LEU A 208 -8.20 -14.90 -5.00
C LEU A 208 -6.73 -14.87 -4.59
N ALA A 209 -6.41 -14.33 -3.41
CA ALA A 209 -5.05 -14.27 -2.87
C ALA A 209 -4.57 -15.60 -2.28
N THR A 210 -5.48 -16.48 -1.88
CA THR A 210 -5.15 -17.76 -1.23
C THR A 210 -4.94 -18.86 -2.24
N VAL A 211 -5.65 -18.84 -3.37
CA VAL A 211 -5.51 -19.84 -4.41
C VAL A 211 -4.13 -19.70 -5.07
N PRO A 212 -3.39 -20.84 -5.29
CA PRO A 212 -2.14 -20.80 -6.05
C PRO A 212 -2.41 -20.46 -7.51
N TRP A 213 -1.50 -19.68 -8.11
CA TRP A 213 -1.56 -19.28 -9.50
C TRP A 213 -0.36 -19.84 -10.28
N THR A 214 -0.59 -20.20 -11.53
CA THR A 214 0.46 -20.57 -12.48
C THR A 214 0.39 -19.63 -13.69
N VAL A 215 1.54 -19.08 -14.07
CA VAL A 215 1.74 -18.29 -15.29
C VAL A 215 2.54 -19.12 -16.28
N SER A 216 1.92 -19.55 -17.37
CA SER A 216 2.56 -20.29 -18.44
C SER A 216 2.93 -19.35 -19.58
N VAL A 217 4.16 -19.46 -20.07
CA VAL A 217 4.72 -18.64 -21.15
C VAL A 217 4.98 -19.52 -22.36
N GLU A 218 4.44 -19.14 -23.50
CA GLU A 218 4.67 -19.81 -24.80
C GLU A 218 5.20 -18.79 -25.81
N ALA A 219 6.34 -19.12 -26.46
CA ALA A 219 6.89 -18.28 -27.50
C ALA A 219 5.97 -18.29 -28.73
N ARG A 220 5.72 -17.13 -29.31
CA ARG A 220 4.98 -17.02 -30.57
C ARG A 220 5.89 -17.28 -31.78
N SER A 221 5.28 -17.49 -32.93
CA SER A 221 5.98 -17.82 -34.17
C SER A 221 6.90 -16.68 -34.67
N ASP A 222 6.70 -15.45 -34.23
CA ASP A 222 7.57 -14.29 -34.51
C ASP A 222 8.90 -14.35 -33.75
N GLY A 223 8.98 -15.16 -32.67
CA GLY A 223 10.18 -15.33 -31.84
C GLY A 223 10.48 -14.19 -30.87
N ASP A 224 9.76 -13.06 -30.95
CA ASP A 224 10.01 -11.84 -30.17
C ASP A 224 8.93 -11.57 -29.14
N THR A 225 7.76 -12.13 -29.32
CA THR A 225 6.64 -11.98 -28.40
C THR A 225 6.17 -13.32 -27.84
N TYR A 226 5.40 -13.24 -26.76
CA TYR A 226 4.93 -14.38 -26.00
C TYR A 226 3.41 -14.32 -25.79
N SER A 227 2.79 -15.50 -25.74
CA SER A 227 1.48 -15.69 -25.16
C SER A 227 1.67 -16.08 -23.69
N VAL A 228 1.02 -15.34 -22.78
CA VAL A 228 1.14 -15.51 -21.33
C VAL A 228 -0.23 -15.88 -20.77
N ARG A 229 -0.35 -17.09 -20.24
CA ARG A 229 -1.60 -17.57 -19.64
C ARG A 229 -1.46 -17.62 -18.13
N ALA A 230 -2.26 -16.82 -17.42
CA ALA A 230 -2.43 -16.92 -15.97
C ALA A 230 -3.63 -17.82 -15.67
N GLN A 231 -3.44 -18.81 -14.80
CA GLN A 231 -4.47 -19.78 -14.42
C GLN A 231 -4.42 -20.05 -12.92
N ALA A 232 -5.59 -20.12 -12.28
CA ALA A 232 -5.71 -20.59 -10.92
C ALA A 232 -5.56 -22.13 -10.87
N ASP A 233 -4.81 -22.64 -9.89
CA ASP A 233 -4.63 -24.08 -9.70
C ASP A 233 -5.81 -24.72 -8.95
N GLY A 234 -6.78 -23.92 -8.50
CA GLY A 234 -8.00 -24.35 -7.82
C GLY A 234 -9.24 -23.63 -8.32
N ALA A 235 -10.40 -24.08 -7.85
CA ALA A 235 -11.67 -23.41 -8.09
C ALA A 235 -11.76 -22.12 -7.26
N ILE A 236 -12.38 -21.10 -7.83
CA ILE A 236 -12.73 -19.85 -7.15
C ILE A 236 -14.24 -19.72 -7.21
N GLY A 237 -14.87 -19.40 -6.08
CA GLY A 237 -16.31 -19.23 -5.98
C GLY A 237 -16.84 -18.23 -6.99
N MET A 238 -18.11 -18.40 -7.36
CA MET A 238 -18.75 -17.41 -8.22
C MET A 238 -18.88 -16.08 -7.49
N ALA A 239 -18.57 -14.99 -8.18
CA ALA A 239 -18.77 -13.66 -7.63
C ALA A 239 -20.26 -13.40 -7.37
N GLU A 240 -20.54 -12.69 -6.29
CA GLU A 240 -21.88 -12.15 -6.04
C GLU A 240 -22.30 -11.18 -7.14
N SER A 241 -23.60 -10.97 -7.27
CA SER A 241 -24.13 -10.01 -8.25
C SER A 241 -23.53 -8.62 -8.01
N GLY A 242 -23.01 -8.00 -9.06
CA GLY A 242 -22.38 -6.68 -8.99
C GLY A 242 -20.88 -6.71 -8.72
N ILE A 243 -20.26 -7.88 -8.57
CA ILE A 243 -18.79 -8.02 -8.44
C ILE A 243 -18.20 -8.50 -9.76
N SER A 244 -17.11 -7.85 -10.19
CA SER A 244 -16.31 -8.24 -11.36
C SER A 244 -14.83 -8.24 -11.00
N VAL A 245 -14.07 -9.12 -11.65
CA VAL A 245 -12.64 -9.27 -11.41
C VAL A 245 -11.88 -9.02 -12.70
N LEU A 246 -10.89 -8.15 -12.65
CA LEU A 246 -9.92 -7.92 -13.72
C LEU A 246 -8.55 -8.43 -13.30
N MET A 247 -7.75 -8.83 -14.27
CA MET A 247 -6.39 -9.30 -14.04
C MET A 247 -5.44 -8.79 -15.12
N ARG A 248 -4.19 -8.53 -14.75
CA ARG A 248 -3.08 -8.27 -15.66
C ARG A 248 -1.74 -8.68 -15.07
N PRO A 249 -0.70 -8.93 -15.90
CA PRO A 249 0.68 -8.99 -15.44
C PRO A 249 1.12 -7.65 -14.84
N LEU A 250 1.85 -7.66 -13.73
CA LEU A 250 2.29 -6.42 -13.04
C LEU A 250 3.19 -5.53 -13.93
N ALA A 251 3.97 -6.14 -14.81
CA ALA A 251 4.88 -5.41 -15.72
C ALA A 251 4.15 -4.68 -16.87
N LEU A 252 2.86 -4.90 -17.04
CA LEU A 252 2.05 -4.27 -18.09
C LEU A 252 1.11 -3.22 -17.47
N GLY A 253 0.76 -2.21 -18.28
CA GLY A 253 -0.12 -1.14 -17.86
C GLY A 253 -1.59 -1.59 -17.65
N PRO A 254 -2.42 -0.75 -17.01
CA PRO A 254 -3.81 -1.08 -16.70
C PRO A 254 -4.68 -1.27 -17.97
N GLU A 255 -4.28 -0.71 -19.11
CA GLU A 255 -4.98 -0.82 -20.40
C GLU A 255 -5.07 -2.26 -20.93
N VAL A 256 -4.20 -3.16 -20.45
CA VAL A 256 -4.23 -4.58 -20.85
C VAL A 256 -5.01 -5.45 -19.86
N SER A 257 -5.62 -4.86 -18.82
CA SER A 257 -6.42 -5.61 -17.85
C SER A 257 -7.57 -6.34 -18.57
N GLN A 258 -7.73 -7.61 -18.24
CA GLN A 258 -8.76 -8.46 -18.84
C GLN A 258 -9.70 -9.04 -17.78
N PRO A 259 -10.97 -9.26 -18.09
CA PRO A 259 -11.93 -9.87 -17.18
C PRO A 259 -11.53 -11.32 -16.87
N LEU A 260 -11.54 -11.66 -15.59
CA LEU A 260 -11.34 -13.01 -15.10
C LEU A 260 -12.71 -13.65 -14.85
N SER A 261 -13.03 -14.67 -15.62
CA SER A 261 -14.22 -15.50 -15.37
C SER A 261 -13.93 -16.52 -14.27
N LEU A 262 -14.66 -16.38 -13.16
CA LEU A 262 -14.51 -17.26 -11.99
C LEU A 262 -15.12 -18.65 -12.22
N GLY A 263 -14.76 -19.65 -11.44
CA GLY A 263 -15.26 -21.02 -11.55
C GLY A 263 -14.19 -22.07 -11.23
N SER A 264 -14.28 -23.23 -11.85
CA SER A 264 -13.44 -24.39 -11.52
C SER A 264 -11.96 -24.23 -11.86
N LYS A 265 -11.64 -23.51 -12.94
CA LYS A 265 -10.26 -23.22 -13.36
C LYS A 265 -10.19 -21.85 -14.03
N PRO A 266 -10.28 -20.77 -13.25
CA PRO A 266 -10.20 -19.41 -13.79
C PRO A 266 -8.89 -19.19 -14.54
N SER A 267 -8.93 -18.64 -15.73
CA SER A 267 -7.73 -18.32 -16.50
C SER A 267 -7.95 -17.14 -17.43
N VAL A 268 -6.86 -16.41 -17.68
CA VAL A 268 -6.79 -15.29 -18.63
C VAL A 268 -5.53 -15.43 -19.47
N THR A 269 -5.58 -15.09 -20.74
CA THR A 269 -4.44 -15.13 -21.65
C THR A 269 -4.13 -13.73 -22.17
N PHE A 270 -2.87 -13.34 -22.10
CA PHE A 270 -2.33 -12.09 -22.60
C PHE A 270 -1.46 -12.37 -23.81
N GLU A 271 -1.82 -11.80 -24.95
CA GLU A 271 -1.10 -12.00 -26.20
C GLU A 271 -0.10 -10.87 -26.45
N ASN A 272 0.93 -11.13 -27.27
CA ASN A 272 1.94 -10.15 -27.68
C ASN A 272 2.72 -9.52 -26.54
N VAL A 273 2.97 -10.29 -25.47
CA VAL A 273 3.75 -9.85 -24.33
C VAL A 273 5.25 -9.84 -24.71
N SER A 274 5.94 -8.72 -24.47
CA SER A 274 7.39 -8.64 -24.67
C SER A 274 8.16 -9.43 -23.63
N LEU A 275 9.45 -9.64 -23.85
CA LEU A 275 10.33 -10.32 -22.89
C LEU A 275 10.38 -9.59 -21.53
N GLU A 276 10.36 -8.27 -21.54
CA GLU A 276 10.34 -7.39 -20.36
C GLU A 276 9.02 -7.49 -19.61
N GLY A 277 7.93 -7.74 -20.34
CA GLY A 277 6.58 -7.90 -19.77
C GLY A 277 6.35 -9.24 -19.06
N LEU A 278 7.26 -10.21 -19.22
CA LEU A 278 7.14 -11.51 -18.54
C LEU A 278 7.37 -11.34 -17.03
N THR A 279 6.41 -11.74 -16.22
CA THR A 279 6.50 -11.64 -14.75
C THR A 279 5.69 -12.73 -14.09
N SER A 280 6.11 -13.16 -12.90
CA SER A 280 5.32 -14.02 -12.01
C SER A 280 4.27 -13.25 -11.20
N PHE A 281 4.31 -11.91 -11.21
CA PHE A 281 3.40 -11.09 -10.43
C PHE A 281 2.18 -10.70 -11.26
N LEU A 282 0.99 -10.96 -10.71
CA LEU A 282 -0.29 -10.63 -11.32
C LEU A 282 -0.99 -9.57 -10.46
N VAL A 283 -1.41 -8.49 -11.07
CA VAL A 283 -2.34 -7.52 -10.46
C VAL A 283 -3.75 -8.05 -10.64
N ILE A 284 -4.49 -8.11 -9.57
CA ILE A 284 -5.91 -8.49 -9.55
C ILE A 284 -6.69 -7.28 -9.01
N GLU A 285 -7.72 -6.88 -9.72
CA GLU A 285 -8.63 -5.80 -9.35
C GLU A 285 -10.03 -6.38 -9.18
N VAL A 286 -10.62 -6.18 -8.01
CA VAL A 286 -11.98 -6.60 -7.73
C VAL A 286 -12.84 -5.35 -7.64
N HIS A 287 -13.80 -5.21 -8.55
CA HIS A 287 -14.73 -4.11 -8.61
C HIS A 287 -16.09 -4.55 -8.13
N GLY A 288 -16.72 -3.77 -7.29
CA GLY A 288 -18.06 -4.04 -6.78
C GLY A 288 -19.00 -2.84 -6.95
N LYS A 289 -20.27 -3.13 -7.16
CA LYS A 289 -21.33 -2.12 -7.22
C LYS A 289 -22.54 -2.58 -6.40
N ALA A 290 -23.06 -1.67 -5.58
CA ALA A 290 -24.30 -1.84 -4.84
C ALA A 290 -25.10 -0.52 -4.93
N GLY A 291 -26.26 -0.55 -5.56
CA GLY A 291 -27.03 0.66 -5.84
C GLY A 291 -26.21 1.68 -6.64
N SER A 292 -26.06 2.88 -6.09
CA SER A 292 -25.23 3.96 -6.66
C SER A 292 -23.76 3.90 -6.21
N ARG A 293 -23.41 3.00 -5.29
CA ARG A 293 -22.05 2.88 -4.73
C ARG A 293 -21.19 2.00 -5.66
N ALA A 294 -19.93 2.40 -5.83
CA ALA A 294 -18.94 1.60 -6.53
C ALA A 294 -17.64 1.62 -5.71
N LEU A 295 -17.06 0.45 -5.53
CA LEU A 295 -15.77 0.27 -4.84
C LEU A 295 -14.87 -0.61 -5.69
N ALA A 296 -13.57 -0.42 -5.57
CA ALA A 296 -12.57 -1.30 -6.16
C ALA A 296 -11.43 -1.53 -5.17
N ILE A 297 -10.91 -2.74 -5.18
CA ILE A 297 -9.69 -3.11 -4.46
C ILE A 297 -8.70 -3.72 -5.45
N SER A 298 -7.43 -3.37 -5.32
CA SER A 298 -6.35 -3.90 -6.15
C SER A 298 -5.27 -4.52 -5.26
N PHE A 299 -4.75 -5.66 -5.68
CA PHE A 299 -3.69 -6.36 -4.97
C PHE A 299 -2.84 -7.20 -5.94
N VAL A 300 -1.69 -7.63 -5.48
CA VAL A 300 -0.74 -8.43 -6.28
C VAL A 300 -0.63 -9.82 -5.70
N VAL A 301 -0.66 -10.83 -6.57
CA VAL A 301 -0.33 -12.22 -6.23
C VAL A 301 0.95 -12.65 -6.94
N ASN A 302 1.72 -13.51 -6.30
CA ASN A 302 2.90 -14.12 -6.90
C ASN A 302 2.55 -15.53 -7.40
N ALA A 303 2.64 -15.72 -8.69
CA ALA A 303 2.35 -16.97 -9.37
C ALA A 303 3.63 -17.79 -9.62
N ARG A 304 3.47 -19.09 -9.86
CA ARG A 304 4.55 -19.91 -10.37
C ARG A 304 4.74 -19.66 -11.86
N LEU A 305 5.89 -19.11 -12.25
CA LEU A 305 6.22 -18.89 -13.67
C LEU A 305 6.77 -20.16 -14.30
N VAL A 306 6.23 -20.55 -15.46
CA VAL A 306 6.58 -21.77 -16.19
C VAL A 306 6.76 -21.45 -17.68
N GLY A 307 7.77 -22.07 -18.31
CA GLY A 307 8.01 -21.91 -19.75
C GLY A 307 8.74 -20.64 -20.14
N GLU A 308 9.36 -19.95 -19.17
CA GLU A 308 10.18 -18.78 -19.51
C GLU A 308 11.37 -19.16 -20.42
N PRO A 309 11.82 -18.24 -21.31
CA PRO A 309 12.95 -18.48 -22.17
C PRO A 309 14.23 -18.78 -21.35
N PRO A 310 15.03 -19.79 -21.71
CA PRO A 310 16.21 -20.21 -20.93
C PRO A 310 17.28 -19.12 -20.83
N ASN A 311 17.33 -18.20 -21.76
CA ASN A 311 18.28 -17.07 -21.82
C ASN A 311 17.61 -15.72 -21.52
N ARG A 312 16.51 -15.73 -20.76
CA ARG A 312 15.74 -14.53 -20.44
C ARG A 312 16.59 -13.44 -19.79
N ARG A 313 17.43 -13.82 -18.81
CA ARG A 313 18.27 -12.86 -18.07
C ARG A 313 19.27 -12.15 -18.98
N GLU A 314 19.94 -12.91 -19.84
CA GLU A 314 20.92 -12.39 -20.79
C GLU A 314 20.24 -11.46 -21.81
N ARG A 315 19.09 -11.85 -22.32
CA ARG A 315 18.30 -11.03 -23.27
C ARG A 315 17.77 -9.77 -22.62
N LEU A 316 17.30 -9.82 -21.37
CA LEU A 316 16.89 -8.65 -20.61
C LEU A 316 18.08 -7.69 -20.40
N LEU A 317 19.24 -8.21 -20.02
CA LEU A 317 20.44 -7.40 -19.86
C LEU A 317 20.85 -6.74 -21.19
N GLN A 318 20.80 -7.47 -22.31
CA GLN A 318 21.04 -6.93 -23.64
C GLN A 318 20.03 -5.83 -24.00
N SER A 319 18.75 -6.00 -23.66
CA SER A 319 17.72 -4.98 -23.93
C SER A 319 17.90 -3.70 -23.10
N MET A 320 18.52 -3.80 -21.92
CA MET A 320 18.86 -2.65 -21.06
C MET A 320 20.14 -1.93 -21.47
N LEU A 321 21.10 -2.64 -22.09
CA LEU A 321 22.41 -2.12 -22.49
C LEU A 321 22.40 -1.70 -23.95
N LYS A 322 21.48 -0.82 -24.35
CA LYS A 322 21.26 -0.42 -25.77
C LYS A 322 22.31 0.50 -26.33
N ASN A 323 23.05 1.19 -25.49
CA ASN A 323 24.06 2.16 -25.93
C ASN A 323 25.28 2.15 -25.02
N LYS A 324 26.39 2.77 -25.51
CA LYS A 324 27.67 2.81 -24.80
C LYS A 324 27.59 3.41 -23.39
N ARG A 325 26.67 4.37 -23.17
CA ARG A 325 26.48 5.02 -21.86
C ARG A 325 25.87 4.05 -20.84
N ASP A 326 24.92 3.24 -21.27
CA ASP A 326 24.27 2.24 -20.40
C ASP A 326 25.27 1.16 -19.99
N VAL A 327 26.11 0.71 -20.94
CA VAL A 327 27.22 -0.23 -20.65
C VAL A 327 28.20 0.34 -19.63
N VAL A 328 28.59 1.59 -19.78
CA VAL A 328 29.53 2.26 -18.84
C VAL A 328 28.89 2.37 -17.44
N ARG A 329 27.60 2.76 -17.36
CA ARG A 329 26.89 2.82 -16.06
C ARG A 329 26.81 1.46 -15.40
N TYR A 330 26.52 0.42 -16.16
CA TYR A 330 26.47 -0.95 -15.64
C TYR A 330 27.84 -1.42 -15.13
N LEU A 331 28.92 -1.15 -15.87
CA LEU A 331 30.28 -1.46 -15.44
C LEU A 331 30.69 -0.69 -14.17
N LEU A 332 30.31 0.58 -14.06
CA LEU A 332 30.57 1.38 -12.86
C LEU A 332 29.82 0.81 -11.65
N LEU A 333 28.59 0.32 -11.83
CA LEU A 333 27.80 -0.30 -10.77
C LEU A 333 28.47 -1.60 -10.29
N LEU A 334 28.94 -2.45 -11.22
CA LEU A 334 29.66 -3.68 -10.88
C LEU A 334 30.99 -3.41 -10.18
N LEU A 335 31.70 -2.35 -10.57
CA LEU A 335 32.97 -1.95 -9.95
C LEU A 335 32.75 -1.38 -8.54
N ALA A 336 31.65 -0.67 -8.30
CA ALA A 336 31.28 -0.20 -6.96
C ALA A 336 31.00 -1.37 -6.02
N GLU A 337 30.28 -2.40 -6.47
CA GLU A 337 30.04 -3.62 -5.67
C GLU A 337 31.34 -4.36 -5.32
N LEU A 338 32.31 -4.40 -6.25
CA LEU A 338 33.62 -5.03 -6.01
C LEU A 338 34.54 -4.20 -5.10
N GLY A 339 34.31 -2.90 -5.00
CA GLY A 339 35.09 -2.00 -4.12
C GLY A 339 34.73 -2.15 -2.64
N ASP A 340 33.49 -2.51 -2.33
CA ASP A 340 33.02 -2.72 -0.93
C ASP A 340 33.42 -4.09 -0.35
N GLU A 341 33.85 -5.07 -1.18
CA GLU A 341 34.34 -6.36 -0.70
C GLU A 341 35.86 -6.33 -0.34
N ALA A 342 36.56 -5.24 -0.58
CA ALA A 342 38.01 -5.11 -0.38
C ALA A 342 38.44 -4.20 0.79
N GLY A 343 37.49 -3.75 1.62
CA GLY A 343 37.71 -2.87 2.78
C GLY A 343 37.60 -3.57 4.13
#